data_63134938a6ed46ac83679d7fd92bf6c5
#
_entry.id   63134938a6ed46ac83679d7fd92bf6c5
#
_cell.length_a   1.000
_cell.length_b   1.000
_cell.length_c   1.000
_cell.angle_alpha   90.00
_cell.angle_beta   90.00
_cell.angle_gamma   90.00
#
_symmetry.space_group_name_H-M   'P 1'
#
loop_
_entity.id
_entity.type
_entity.pdbx_description
1 polymer ?
#
loop_
_entity_poly.entity_id
_entity_poly.type
_entity_poly.pdbx_seq_one_letter_code
_entity_poly.pdbx_strand_id
1 'polypeptide(L)'
;FPFVGDYNIKMFYSFLQLDGYNPLVIKQPVYVPEDGAALSAAFEKYGVPQETREEVKKGLDISSLAEIFPEEFLGEYLSGCRMEYAADFSEGYWTDHFSYNLDLVENYLRMYPDREKELLFGSRYRYYSSGVRVLPLKDRLVEQDGKLCAYNSIVPAGKDCWYKAKDGKEVTLDLFGKLAGCALVKSATLDSQFIGLEMEGGKPGWNDAMNGPPGMKEPI
;
A
#
# COMPACT_ATOMS: atom_id res chain seq x y z
N PHE A 1 7.19 -14.55 11.77
CA PHE A 1 7.36 -13.16 12.19
C PHE A 1 8.82 -12.82 12.52
N PRO A 2 9.51 -13.52 13.44
CA PRO A 2 10.90 -13.19 13.79
C PRO A 2 11.89 -13.37 12.63
N PHE A 3 11.51 -14.09 11.59
CA PHE A 3 12.38 -14.35 10.42
C PHE A 3 12.29 -13.28 9.32
N VAL A 4 11.27 -12.44 9.35
CA VAL A 4 11.05 -11.38 8.34
C VAL A 4 11.48 -10.02 8.86
N GLY A 5 11.81 -9.93 10.15
CA GLY A 5 12.22 -8.70 10.80
C GLY A 5 11.22 -7.56 10.59
N ASP A 6 11.74 -6.41 10.20
CA ASP A 6 10.96 -5.20 9.94
C ASP A 6 10.41 -5.10 8.50
N TYR A 7 10.60 -6.14 7.66
CA TYR A 7 10.19 -6.12 6.26
C TYR A 7 8.69 -5.82 6.08
N ASN A 8 7.83 -6.54 6.81
CA ASN A 8 6.39 -6.33 6.70
C ASN A 8 5.97 -4.93 7.17
N ILE A 9 6.64 -4.40 8.20
CA ILE A 9 6.43 -3.04 8.68
C ILE A 9 6.77 -2.05 7.56
N LYS A 10 7.95 -2.19 6.95
CA LYS A 10 8.40 -1.33 5.85
C LYS A 10 7.48 -1.40 4.65
N MET A 11 7.08 -2.60 4.26
CA MET A 11 6.13 -2.80 3.16
C MET A 11 4.83 -2.07 3.41
N PHE A 12 4.24 -2.34 4.55
CA PHE A 12 2.91 -1.85 4.87
C PHE A 12 2.86 -0.32 4.96
N TYR A 13 3.76 0.26 5.75
CA TYR A 13 3.80 1.72 5.92
C TYR A 13 4.25 2.48 4.67
N SER A 14 4.88 1.81 3.70
CA SER A 14 5.16 2.42 2.39
C SER A 14 3.90 2.72 1.59
N PHE A 15 2.83 1.94 1.77
CA PHE A 15 1.57 2.10 1.03
C PHE A 15 0.51 2.90 1.79
N LEU A 16 0.78 3.28 3.02
CA LEU A 16 -0.12 4.13 3.78
C LEU A 16 -0.26 5.48 3.08
N GLN A 17 -1.50 5.86 2.75
CA GLN A 17 -1.83 7.13 2.15
C GLN A 17 -1.91 8.26 3.20
N LEU A 18 -1.92 9.51 2.73
CA LEU A 18 -2.05 10.68 3.62
C LEU A 18 -3.39 10.72 4.37
N ASP A 19 -4.43 10.16 3.78
CA ASP A 19 -5.76 10.07 4.38
C ASP A 19 -5.91 8.92 5.39
N GLY A 20 -4.84 8.16 5.62
CA GLY A 20 -4.83 7.05 6.57
C GLY A 20 -5.38 5.73 6.03
N TYR A 21 -5.79 5.68 4.77
CA TYR A 21 -6.24 4.45 4.15
C TYR A 21 -5.09 3.59 3.64
N ASN A 22 -5.29 2.29 3.67
CA ASN A 22 -4.38 1.28 3.14
C ASN A 22 -5.04 0.47 2.03
N PRO A 23 -4.26 -0.06 1.08
CA PRO A 23 -4.78 -1.01 0.11
C PRO A 23 -5.09 -2.35 0.77
N LEU A 24 -6.08 -3.08 0.24
CA LEU A 24 -6.34 -4.46 0.63
C LEU A 24 -5.25 -5.42 0.16
N VAL A 25 -4.73 -5.18 -1.03
CA VAL A 25 -3.76 -6.06 -1.67
C VAL A 25 -2.48 -5.30 -1.97
N ILE A 26 -1.37 -5.76 -1.41
CA ILE A 26 -0.03 -5.37 -1.81
C ILE A 26 0.49 -6.46 -2.74
N LYS A 27 0.80 -6.08 -3.97
CA LYS A 27 1.32 -6.99 -4.99
C LYS A 27 2.77 -7.33 -4.72
N GLN A 28 3.25 -8.39 -5.36
CA GLN A 28 4.68 -8.67 -5.37
C GLN A 28 5.45 -7.48 -5.93
N PRO A 29 6.62 -7.17 -5.36
CA PRO A 29 7.45 -6.10 -5.88
C PRO A 29 7.90 -6.40 -7.31
N VAL A 30 8.00 -5.35 -8.10
CA VAL A 30 8.59 -5.39 -9.43
C VAL A 30 10.00 -4.81 -9.39
N TYR A 31 10.87 -5.35 -10.21
CA TYR A 31 12.28 -4.97 -10.30
C TYR A 31 12.49 -4.17 -11.58
N VAL A 32 12.73 -2.87 -11.42
CA VAL A 32 12.95 -1.92 -12.51
C VAL A 32 14.45 -1.73 -12.71
N PRO A 33 15.01 -2.10 -13.85
CA PRO A 33 16.43 -1.97 -14.10
C PRO A 33 16.86 -0.49 -14.19
N GLU A 34 17.99 -0.17 -13.57
CA GLU A 34 18.55 1.19 -13.57
C GLU A 34 19.63 1.38 -14.64
N ASP A 35 20.33 0.31 -15.02
CA ASP A 35 21.35 0.32 -16.07
C ASP A 35 20.83 -0.27 -17.38
N GLY A 36 20.51 0.61 -18.33
CA GLY A 36 20.02 0.22 -19.65
C GLY A 36 21.08 -0.43 -20.54
N ALA A 37 22.38 -0.18 -20.32
CA ALA A 37 23.45 -0.75 -21.13
C ALA A 37 23.70 -2.22 -20.76
N ALA A 38 23.80 -2.53 -19.49
CA ALA A 38 23.92 -3.89 -18.98
C ALA A 38 22.69 -4.73 -19.38
N LEU A 39 21.50 -4.13 -19.28
CA LEU A 39 20.26 -4.77 -19.68
C LEU A 39 20.23 -5.13 -21.18
N SER A 40 20.68 -4.22 -22.04
CA SER A 40 20.72 -4.45 -23.48
C SER A 40 21.65 -5.61 -23.85
N ALA A 41 22.80 -5.69 -23.20
CA ALA A 41 23.73 -6.81 -23.39
C ALA A 41 23.11 -8.14 -22.94
N ALA A 42 22.37 -8.15 -21.85
CA ALA A 42 21.64 -9.33 -21.36
C ALA A 42 20.56 -9.78 -22.36
N PHE A 43 19.80 -8.85 -22.92
CA PHE A 43 18.77 -9.18 -23.90
C PHE A 43 19.33 -9.90 -25.13
N GLU A 44 20.48 -9.44 -25.63
CA GLU A 44 21.16 -10.09 -26.76
C GLU A 44 21.71 -11.46 -26.37
N LYS A 45 22.38 -11.54 -25.22
CA LYS A 45 22.97 -12.76 -24.71
C LYS A 45 21.95 -13.89 -24.52
N TYR A 46 20.80 -13.56 -24.00
CA TYR A 46 19.73 -14.53 -23.66
C TYR A 46 18.60 -14.60 -24.71
N GLY A 47 18.75 -13.88 -25.82
CA GLY A 47 17.77 -13.94 -26.94
C GLY A 47 16.38 -13.45 -26.56
N VAL A 48 16.27 -12.45 -25.70
CA VAL A 48 14.97 -11.95 -25.19
C VAL A 48 14.19 -11.29 -26.33
N PRO A 49 12.93 -11.70 -26.60
CA PRO A 49 12.09 -11.11 -27.64
C PRO A 49 11.82 -9.61 -27.40
N GLN A 50 11.64 -8.85 -28.46
CA GLN A 50 11.48 -7.39 -28.39
C GLN A 50 10.28 -6.96 -27.50
N GLU A 51 9.18 -7.67 -27.59
CA GLU A 51 7.98 -7.40 -26.75
C GLU A 51 8.32 -7.55 -25.28
N THR A 52 8.97 -8.64 -24.91
CA THR A 52 9.39 -8.93 -23.54
C THR A 52 10.42 -7.91 -23.02
N ARG A 53 11.28 -7.38 -23.89
CA ARG A 53 12.25 -6.33 -23.50
C ARG A 53 11.56 -5.07 -22.96
N GLU A 54 10.45 -4.67 -23.56
CA GLU A 54 9.71 -3.50 -23.11
C GLU A 54 9.01 -3.73 -21.76
N GLU A 55 8.58 -4.96 -21.49
CA GLU A 55 8.02 -5.34 -20.20
C GLU A 55 9.12 -5.37 -19.12
N VAL A 56 10.26 -5.98 -19.40
CA VAL A 56 11.40 -6.02 -18.48
C VAL A 56 11.87 -4.61 -18.11
N LYS A 57 11.92 -3.69 -19.07
CA LYS A 57 12.30 -2.28 -18.83
C LYS A 57 11.32 -1.56 -17.89
N LYS A 58 10.04 -1.90 -17.94
CA LYS A 58 9.01 -1.34 -17.05
C LYS A 58 9.06 -1.93 -15.65
N GLY A 59 9.69 -3.07 -15.49
CA GLY A 59 9.80 -3.84 -14.28
C GLY A 59 8.86 -5.03 -14.24
N LEU A 60 9.40 -6.17 -13.84
CA LEU A 60 8.69 -7.42 -13.65
C LEU A 60 8.94 -7.97 -12.24
N ASP A 61 8.02 -8.77 -11.75
CA ASP A 61 8.23 -9.54 -10.53
C ASP A 61 9.26 -10.67 -10.73
N ILE A 62 9.75 -11.21 -9.62
CA ILE A 62 10.83 -12.21 -9.67
C ILE A 62 10.42 -13.49 -10.39
N SER A 63 9.14 -13.89 -10.32
CA SER A 63 8.67 -15.12 -10.99
C SER A 63 8.71 -14.95 -12.50
N SER A 64 8.20 -13.82 -12.99
CA SER A 64 8.24 -13.47 -14.42
C SER A 64 9.67 -13.32 -14.94
N LEU A 65 10.57 -12.73 -14.13
CA LEU A 65 11.98 -12.62 -14.48
C LEU A 65 12.69 -13.99 -14.56
N ALA A 66 12.33 -14.93 -13.69
CA ALA A 66 12.87 -16.28 -13.69
C ALA A 66 12.45 -17.12 -14.91
N GLU A 67 11.34 -16.75 -15.58
CA GLU A 67 10.95 -17.36 -16.85
C GLU A 67 11.77 -16.83 -18.05
N ILE A 68 12.34 -15.63 -17.90
CA ILE A 68 13.08 -14.94 -18.98
C ILE A 68 14.58 -15.17 -18.86
N PHE A 69 15.11 -15.13 -17.65
CA PHE A 69 16.54 -15.18 -17.37
C PHE A 69 16.93 -16.41 -16.56
N PRO A 70 18.11 -17.01 -16.83
CA PRO A 70 18.58 -18.10 -16.01
C PRO A 70 18.97 -17.63 -14.60
N GLU A 71 18.91 -18.57 -13.64
CA GLU A 71 19.14 -18.31 -12.23
C GLU A 71 20.51 -17.65 -11.96
N GLU A 72 21.53 -18.05 -12.70
CA GLU A 72 22.88 -17.51 -12.56
C GLU A 72 22.99 -16.02 -12.90
N PHE A 73 22.08 -15.53 -13.73
CA PHE A 73 22.02 -14.11 -14.10
C PHE A 73 21.09 -13.30 -13.21
N LEU A 74 20.06 -13.92 -12.63
CA LEU A 74 19.06 -13.21 -11.83
C LEU A 74 19.68 -12.45 -10.66
N GLY A 75 20.64 -13.02 -9.96
CA GLY A 75 21.31 -12.37 -8.82
C GLY A 75 22.01 -11.07 -9.23
N GLU A 76 22.75 -11.09 -10.34
CA GLU A 76 23.41 -9.92 -10.91
C GLU A 76 22.38 -8.89 -11.39
N TYR A 77 21.36 -9.33 -12.13
CA TYR A 77 20.28 -8.48 -12.63
C TYR A 77 19.55 -7.75 -11.50
N LEU A 78 19.11 -8.47 -10.47
CA LEU A 78 18.39 -7.90 -9.33
C LEU A 78 19.21 -6.88 -8.55
N SER A 79 20.54 -7.07 -8.49
CA SER A 79 21.43 -6.11 -7.82
C SER A 79 21.50 -4.75 -8.54
N GLY A 80 21.24 -4.72 -9.85
CA GLY A 80 21.17 -3.52 -10.69
C GLY A 80 19.76 -2.96 -10.86
N CYS A 81 18.78 -3.47 -10.09
CA CYS A 81 17.40 -3.03 -10.17
C CYS A 81 16.97 -2.23 -8.95
N ARG A 82 16.14 -1.23 -9.19
CA ARG A 82 15.33 -0.62 -8.15
C ARG A 82 14.07 -1.46 -7.94
N MET A 83 13.80 -1.80 -6.70
CA MET A 83 12.59 -2.51 -6.33
C MET A 83 11.43 -1.52 -6.14
N GLU A 84 10.35 -1.70 -6.89
CA GLU A 84 9.13 -0.95 -6.74
C GLU A 84 7.98 -1.86 -6.33
N TYR A 85 7.16 -1.34 -5.44
CA TYR A 85 5.98 -2.02 -4.97
C TYR A 85 4.75 -1.48 -5.66
N ALA A 86 3.78 -2.37 -5.91
CA ALA A 86 2.45 -2.02 -6.39
C ALA A 86 1.40 -2.49 -5.39
N ALA A 87 0.27 -1.82 -5.39
CA ALA A 87 -0.86 -2.17 -4.54
C ALA A 87 -2.16 -2.07 -5.34
N ASP A 88 -3.15 -2.85 -4.95
CA ASP A 88 -4.47 -2.78 -5.54
C ASP A 88 -5.45 -2.16 -4.54
N PHE A 89 -5.97 -1.01 -4.90
CA PHE A 89 -6.96 -0.27 -4.13
C PHE A 89 -8.39 -0.47 -4.65
N SER A 90 -8.57 -1.20 -5.74
CA SER A 90 -9.90 -1.44 -6.33
C SER A 90 -10.79 -2.33 -5.47
N GLU A 91 -10.20 -3.15 -4.61
CA GLU A 91 -10.92 -4.05 -3.72
C GLU A 91 -11.46 -3.37 -2.47
N GLY A 92 -11.01 -2.15 -2.17
CA GLY A 92 -11.46 -1.36 -1.04
C GLY A 92 -10.34 -0.73 -0.23
N TYR A 93 -10.74 -0.02 0.80
CA TYR A 93 -9.86 0.67 1.74
C TYR A 93 -10.19 0.27 3.16
N TRP A 94 -9.15 0.14 3.97
CA TRP A 94 -9.27 -0.26 5.37
C TRP A 94 -8.61 0.76 6.29
N THR A 95 -9.36 1.30 7.21
CA THR A 95 -8.82 2.19 8.25
C THR A 95 -8.36 1.42 9.48
N ASP A 96 -8.92 0.25 9.75
CA ASP A 96 -8.55 -0.61 10.86
C ASP A 96 -7.21 -1.33 10.66
N HIS A 97 -6.73 -1.43 9.43
CA HIS A 97 -5.37 -1.90 9.16
C HIS A 97 -4.30 -1.12 9.92
N PHE A 98 -4.58 0.11 10.31
CA PHE A 98 -3.70 0.85 11.21
C PHE A 98 -3.47 0.09 12.53
N SER A 99 -4.52 -0.44 13.14
CA SER A 99 -4.41 -1.19 14.40
C SER A 99 -3.61 -2.49 14.23
N TYR A 100 -3.90 -3.25 13.17
CA TYR A 100 -3.15 -4.47 12.87
C TYR A 100 -1.66 -4.22 12.62
N ASN A 101 -1.34 -3.09 12.01
CA ASN A 101 0.05 -2.76 11.74
C ASN A 101 0.77 -2.18 12.94
N LEU A 102 0.05 -1.53 13.83
CA LEU A 102 0.60 -1.16 15.13
C LEU A 102 1.00 -2.40 15.92
N ASP A 103 0.19 -3.47 15.89
CA ASP A 103 0.55 -4.76 16.47
C ASP A 103 1.85 -5.33 15.89
N LEU A 104 2.11 -5.13 14.60
CA LEU A 104 3.38 -5.53 13.99
C LEU A 104 4.56 -4.78 14.59
N VAL A 105 4.42 -3.47 14.79
CA VAL A 105 5.45 -2.61 15.39
C VAL A 105 5.68 -3.04 16.84
N GLU A 106 4.61 -3.21 17.62
CA GLU A 106 4.73 -3.64 19.02
C GLU A 106 5.37 -5.02 19.16
N ASN A 107 4.97 -5.98 18.33
CA ASN A 107 5.55 -7.31 18.36
C ASN A 107 7.03 -7.31 17.95
N TYR A 108 7.41 -6.48 16.97
CA TYR A 108 8.81 -6.31 16.62
C TYR A 108 9.61 -5.75 17.80
N LEU A 109 9.12 -4.71 18.47
CA LEU A 109 9.79 -4.05 19.58
C LEU A 109 9.84 -4.94 20.85
N ARG A 110 8.84 -5.79 21.05
CA ARG A 110 8.93 -6.82 22.13
C ARG A 110 10.09 -7.78 21.92
N MET A 111 10.42 -8.09 20.68
CA MET A 111 11.53 -8.99 20.36
C MET A 111 12.87 -8.26 20.26
N TYR A 112 12.86 -7.02 19.83
CA TYR A 112 14.05 -6.21 19.60
C TYR A 112 13.93 -4.82 20.24
N PRO A 113 13.86 -4.74 21.58
CA PRO A 113 13.62 -3.46 22.28
C PRO A 113 14.72 -2.43 22.02
N ASP A 114 15.95 -2.87 21.83
CA ASP A 114 17.08 -1.98 21.55
C ASP A 114 17.02 -1.31 20.16
N ARG A 115 16.10 -1.77 19.29
CA ARG A 115 15.93 -1.26 17.93
C ARG A 115 14.81 -0.22 17.78
N GLU A 116 14.20 0.19 18.86
CA GLU A 116 13.10 1.16 18.85
C GLU A 116 13.45 2.43 18.07
N LYS A 117 14.55 3.04 18.41
CA LYS A 117 15.00 4.29 17.76
C LYS A 117 15.31 4.10 16.27
N GLU A 118 15.94 2.98 15.91
CA GLU A 118 16.25 2.64 14.52
C GLU A 118 14.95 2.43 13.74
N LEU A 119 14.00 1.67 14.29
CA LEU A 119 12.73 1.38 13.66
C LEU A 119 11.90 2.65 13.43
N LEU A 120 11.74 3.49 14.46
CA LEU A 120 10.86 4.65 14.40
C LEU A 120 11.42 5.80 13.57
N PHE A 121 12.73 6.01 13.56
CA PHE A 121 13.37 7.19 12.99
C PHE A 121 14.48 6.91 11.97
N GLY A 122 14.91 5.66 11.82
CA GLY A 122 16.05 5.28 10.99
C GLY A 122 15.74 5.17 9.49
N SER A 123 14.49 5.00 9.12
CA SER A 123 14.08 4.83 7.72
C SER A 123 13.06 5.89 7.31
N ARG A 124 13.06 6.23 6.00
CA ARG A 124 12.08 7.14 5.42
C ARG A 124 11.11 6.36 4.55
N TYR A 125 9.82 6.64 4.70
CA TYR A 125 8.72 6.00 4.00
C TYR A 125 8.03 7.01 3.09
N ARG A 126 7.76 6.61 1.87
CA ARG A 126 6.95 7.38 0.92
C ARG A 126 5.47 7.30 1.30
N TYR A 127 4.67 8.18 0.76
CA TYR A 127 3.22 8.06 0.76
C TYR A 127 2.73 7.62 -0.61
N TYR A 128 1.88 6.62 -0.62
CA TYR A 128 1.20 6.21 -1.83
C TYR A 128 0.00 7.12 -2.10
N SER A 129 -0.34 7.29 -3.36
CA SER A 129 -1.56 7.96 -3.79
C SER A 129 -2.21 7.05 -4.81
N SER A 130 -3.27 6.41 -4.43
CA SER A 130 -4.01 5.52 -5.34
C SER A 130 -4.74 6.32 -6.41
N GLY A 131 -4.99 5.67 -7.54
CA GLY A 131 -5.80 6.21 -8.64
C GLY A 131 -7.29 6.29 -8.34
N VAL A 132 -7.68 6.08 -7.09
CA VAL A 132 -9.06 6.14 -6.61
C VAL A 132 -9.13 6.98 -5.34
N ARG A 133 -10.29 7.46 -5.00
CA ARG A 133 -10.55 8.17 -3.74
C ARG A 133 -11.84 7.69 -3.11
N VAL A 134 -11.91 7.77 -1.79
CA VAL A 134 -13.13 7.53 -1.03
C VAL A 134 -13.97 8.80 -1.04
N LEU A 135 -15.26 8.67 -1.33
CA LEU A 135 -16.20 9.80 -1.30
C LEU A 135 -16.46 10.26 0.14
N PRO A 136 -16.72 11.55 0.37
CA PRO A 136 -17.28 12.02 1.63
C PRO A 136 -18.60 11.31 1.97
N LEU A 137 -18.88 11.11 3.25
CA LEU A 137 -20.06 10.38 3.72
C LEU A 137 -21.37 10.85 3.05
N LYS A 138 -21.59 12.15 2.95
CA LYS A 138 -22.77 12.72 2.30
C LYS A 138 -22.97 12.30 0.85
N ASP A 139 -21.88 11.97 0.15
CA ASP A 139 -21.89 11.62 -1.27
C ASP A 139 -21.96 10.09 -1.47
N ARG A 140 -21.85 9.32 -0.37
CA ARG A 140 -21.96 7.85 -0.36
C ARG A 140 -23.39 7.38 -0.04
N LEU A 141 -24.21 8.24 0.50
CA LEU A 141 -25.58 7.89 0.88
C LEU A 141 -26.48 7.84 -0.34
N VAL A 142 -27.10 6.72 -0.56
CA VAL A 142 -28.09 6.50 -1.64
C VAL A 142 -29.38 5.99 -1.00
N GLU A 143 -30.50 6.59 -1.37
CA GLU A 143 -31.80 6.09 -0.96
C GLU A 143 -32.22 4.94 -1.89
N GLN A 144 -32.46 3.78 -1.31
CA GLN A 144 -32.97 2.61 -2.00
C GLN A 144 -34.14 2.03 -1.19
N ASP A 145 -35.30 1.92 -1.82
CA ASP A 145 -36.51 1.37 -1.18
C ASP A 145 -36.90 2.08 0.14
N GLY A 146 -36.68 3.39 0.20
CA GLY A 146 -36.97 4.20 1.40
C GLY A 146 -35.97 4.00 2.53
N LYS A 147 -34.82 3.41 2.27
CA LYS A 147 -33.71 3.24 3.22
C LYS A 147 -32.49 3.95 2.70
N LEU A 148 -31.76 4.61 3.60
CA LEU A 148 -30.44 5.13 3.30
C LEU A 148 -29.42 3.97 3.33
N CYS A 149 -28.69 3.83 2.24
CA CYS A 149 -27.60 2.86 2.12
C CYS A 149 -26.34 3.58 1.67
N ALA A 150 -25.18 3.19 2.17
CA ALA A 150 -23.91 3.66 1.62
C ALA A 150 -23.48 2.71 0.48
N TYR A 151 -23.18 3.28 -0.65
CA TYR A 151 -22.91 2.52 -1.87
C TYR A 151 -21.72 3.09 -2.63
N ASN A 152 -20.90 2.19 -3.19
CA ASN A 152 -19.83 2.54 -4.14
C ASN A 152 -19.03 3.79 -3.72
N SER A 153 -18.54 3.76 -2.52
CA SER A 153 -17.83 4.91 -1.94
C SER A 153 -16.46 5.19 -2.58
N ILE A 154 -15.99 4.32 -3.45
CA ILE A 154 -14.72 4.48 -4.16
C ILE A 154 -14.97 4.92 -5.61
N VAL A 155 -14.32 5.99 -6.01
CA VAL A 155 -14.40 6.53 -7.37
C VAL A 155 -13.03 6.75 -7.97
N PRO A 156 -12.86 6.63 -9.31
CA PRO A 156 -11.63 6.97 -9.98
C PRO A 156 -11.22 8.42 -9.70
N ALA A 157 -9.94 8.65 -9.42
CA ALA A 157 -9.39 9.97 -9.09
C ALA A 157 -8.07 10.29 -9.80
N GLY A 158 -7.53 9.36 -10.57
CA GLY A 158 -6.28 9.55 -11.28
C GLY A 158 -5.55 8.26 -11.57
N LYS A 159 -4.24 8.30 -11.52
CA LYS A 159 -3.36 7.14 -11.64
C LYS A 159 -2.63 6.92 -10.33
N ASP A 160 -2.36 5.66 -10.04
CA ASP A 160 -1.51 5.28 -8.92
C ASP A 160 -0.12 5.90 -9.06
N CYS A 161 0.37 6.49 -7.99
CA CYS A 161 1.69 7.11 -7.96
C CYS A 161 2.20 7.24 -6.52
N TRP A 162 3.48 7.58 -6.37
CA TRP A 162 4.00 8.08 -5.12
C TRP A 162 3.61 9.55 -4.94
N TYR A 163 3.11 9.89 -3.76
CA TYR A 163 2.65 11.25 -3.48
C TYR A 163 3.79 12.25 -3.56
N LYS A 164 3.56 13.32 -4.30
CA LYS A 164 4.51 14.42 -4.49
C LYS A 164 3.96 15.72 -3.93
N ALA A 165 4.84 16.48 -3.30
CA ALA A 165 4.53 17.84 -2.89
C ALA A 165 4.40 18.77 -4.11
N LYS A 166 3.98 20.01 -3.86
CA LYS A 166 3.80 21.02 -4.92
C LYS A 166 5.10 21.34 -5.69
N ASP A 167 6.25 21.11 -5.09
CA ASP A 167 7.57 21.27 -5.71
C ASP A 167 8.01 20.06 -6.55
N GLY A 168 7.15 19.04 -6.70
CA GLY A 168 7.40 17.82 -7.44
C GLY A 168 8.22 16.76 -6.70
N LYS A 169 8.68 17.02 -5.49
CA LYS A 169 9.44 16.06 -4.69
C LYS A 169 8.52 15.07 -3.99
N GLU A 170 8.98 13.82 -3.86
CA GLU A 170 8.27 12.81 -3.08
C GLU A 170 8.21 13.21 -1.60
N VAL A 171 7.02 13.09 -1.02
CA VAL A 171 6.82 13.32 0.41
C VAL A 171 7.20 12.06 1.16
N THR A 172 8.13 12.21 2.10
CA THR A 172 8.56 11.10 2.96
C THR A 172 8.55 11.49 4.41
N LEU A 173 8.17 10.54 5.28
CA LEU A 173 8.30 10.65 6.73
C LEU A 173 8.96 9.38 7.29
N ASP A 174 9.47 9.48 8.50
CA ASP A 174 9.85 8.30 9.28
C ASP A 174 8.60 7.54 9.78
N LEU A 175 8.79 6.39 10.37
CA LEU A 175 7.70 5.57 10.87
C LEU A 175 6.89 6.29 11.95
N PHE A 176 7.56 6.99 12.85
CA PHE A 176 6.89 7.77 13.89
C PHE A 176 5.97 8.84 13.30
N GLY A 177 6.45 9.58 12.30
CA GLY A 177 5.63 10.59 11.61
C GLY A 177 4.42 9.98 10.90
N LYS A 178 4.56 8.80 10.31
CA LYS A 178 3.42 8.09 9.71
C LYS A 178 2.41 7.63 10.75
N LEU A 179 2.84 7.06 11.86
CA LEU A 179 1.97 6.66 12.97
C LEU A 179 1.22 7.87 13.55
N ALA A 180 1.92 8.97 13.78
CA ALA A 180 1.32 10.22 14.26
C ALA A 180 0.29 10.77 13.26
N GLY A 181 0.60 10.73 11.97
CA GLY A 181 -0.34 11.10 10.90
C GLY A 181 -1.61 10.28 10.91
N CYS A 182 -1.50 8.95 11.04
CA CYS A 182 -2.66 8.08 11.18
C CYS A 182 -3.50 8.38 12.42
N ALA A 183 -2.84 8.61 13.56
CA ALA A 183 -3.54 8.96 14.79
C ALA A 183 -4.32 10.27 14.65
N LEU A 184 -3.73 11.28 13.98
CA LEU A 184 -4.40 12.54 13.69
C LEU A 184 -5.59 12.36 12.75
N VAL A 185 -5.46 11.59 11.68
CA VAL A 185 -6.57 11.31 10.75
C VAL A 185 -7.69 10.59 11.49
N LYS A 186 -7.40 9.56 12.26
CA LYS A 186 -8.39 8.83 13.06
C LYS A 186 -9.10 9.76 14.05
N SER A 187 -8.37 10.63 14.73
CA SER A 187 -8.95 11.59 15.67
C SER A 187 -9.82 12.62 14.97
N ALA A 188 -9.45 13.06 13.77
CA ALA A 188 -10.22 14.03 12.99
C ALA A 188 -11.51 13.45 12.38
N THR A 189 -11.61 12.12 12.28
CA THR A 189 -12.79 11.42 11.73
C THR A 189 -13.76 10.94 12.80
N LEU A 190 -13.50 11.21 14.08
CA LEU A 190 -14.45 10.95 15.15
C LEU A 190 -15.68 11.86 15.02
N ASP A 191 -16.85 11.32 15.35
CA ASP A 191 -18.06 12.13 15.45
C ASP A 191 -18.06 13.04 16.69
N SER A 192 -19.12 13.83 16.86
CA SER A 192 -19.26 14.74 18.01
C SER A 192 -19.36 14.03 19.37
N GLN A 193 -19.54 12.72 19.37
CA GLN A 193 -19.59 11.88 20.56
C GLN A 193 -18.29 11.09 20.77
N PHE A 194 -17.28 11.33 19.95
CA PHE A 194 -16.01 10.60 19.92
C PHE A 194 -16.17 9.11 19.62
N ILE A 195 -17.21 8.77 18.87
CA ILE A 195 -17.52 7.42 18.44
C ILE A 195 -17.35 7.35 16.92
N GLY A 196 -16.95 6.18 16.46
CA GLY A 196 -17.10 5.80 15.08
C GLY A 196 -16.01 6.33 14.18
N LEU A 197 -15.29 5.41 13.68
CA LEU A 197 -14.50 5.54 12.47
C LEU A 197 -15.18 4.68 11.44
N GLU A 198 -15.23 5.18 10.24
CA GLU A 198 -15.52 4.31 9.13
C GLU A 198 -14.45 3.23 9.06
N MET A 199 -14.88 2.00 9.03
CA MET A 199 -13.96 0.89 8.94
C MET A 199 -13.41 0.71 7.53
N GLU A 200 -14.17 1.18 6.54
CA GLU A 200 -13.79 1.03 5.14
C GLU A 200 -14.44 2.06 4.23
N GLY A 201 -13.83 2.28 3.09
CA GLY A 201 -14.43 2.96 1.97
C GLY A 201 -14.54 1.99 0.80
N GLY A 202 -15.74 1.73 0.31
CA GLY A 202 -15.96 0.85 -0.84
C GLY A 202 -16.55 -0.50 -0.48
N LYS A 203 -16.03 -1.56 -1.09
CA LYS A 203 -16.57 -2.90 -0.90
C LYS A 203 -16.03 -3.54 0.38
N PRO A 204 -16.88 -3.95 1.32
CA PRO A 204 -16.43 -4.70 2.47
C PRO A 204 -15.87 -6.06 2.02
N GLY A 205 -14.60 -6.29 2.25
CA GLY A 205 -13.96 -7.59 2.03
C GLY A 205 -14.32 -8.60 3.10
N TRP A 206 -14.73 -8.13 4.26
CA TRP A 206 -15.10 -8.97 5.39
C TRP A 206 -16.58 -9.30 5.36
N ASN A 207 -16.88 -10.54 5.61
CA ASN A 207 -18.24 -11.01 5.77
C ASN A 207 -18.38 -11.77 7.10
N ASP A 208 -17.68 -11.30 8.10
CA ASP A 208 -17.68 -11.84 9.44
C ASP A 208 -18.62 -11.05 10.38
N ALA A 209 -18.61 -11.41 11.64
CA ALA A 209 -19.45 -10.78 12.64
C ALA A 209 -19.13 -9.28 12.86
N MET A 210 -17.96 -8.82 12.44
CA MET A 210 -17.55 -7.43 12.56
C MET A 210 -18.29 -6.51 11.59
N ASN A 211 -18.71 -7.03 10.46
CA ASN A 211 -19.55 -6.30 9.51
C ASN A 211 -21.01 -6.20 9.95
N GLY A 212 -21.36 -6.84 11.04
CA GLY A 212 -22.72 -6.86 11.55
C GLY A 212 -23.75 -7.50 10.60
N PRO A 213 -25.00 -7.57 11.01
CA PRO A 213 -26.09 -8.01 10.14
C PRO A 213 -26.26 -7.05 8.97
N PRO A 214 -26.74 -7.52 7.82
CA PRO A 214 -27.11 -6.66 6.71
C PRO A 214 -28.04 -5.53 7.18
N GLY A 215 -27.63 -4.30 6.98
CA GLY A 215 -28.35 -3.11 7.47
C GLY A 215 -27.69 -2.44 8.68
N MET A 216 -26.72 -3.11 9.35
CA MET A 216 -25.85 -2.47 10.33
C MET A 216 -24.43 -2.27 9.75
N LYS A 217 -24.19 -2.72 8.54
CA LYS A 217 -22.91 -2.50 7.83
C LYS A 217 -22.60 -1.03 7.59
N GLU A 218 -23.59 -0.22 7.73
CA GLU A 218 -23.58 1.14 7.30
C GLU A 218 -24.10 1.96 8.46
N PRO A 219 -23.23 2.51 9.30
CA PRO A 219 -23.64 3.51 10.27
C PRO A 219 -24.26 4.68 9.50
N ILE A 220 -25.49 4.89 9.78
CA ILE A 220 -26.23 6.05 9.32
C ILE A 220 -25.73 7.28 10.08
#